data_a1e9dbedc99f1f01b78d793689588514
#
_entry.id   a1e9dbedc99f1f01b78d793689588514
#
_cell.length_a   1.000
_cell.length_b   1.000
_cell.length_c   1.000
_cell.angle_alpha   90.00
_cell.angle_beta   90.00
_cell.angle_gamma   90.00
#
_symmetry.space_group_name_H-M   'P 1'
#
loop_
_entity.id
_entity.type
_entity.pdbx_description
1 polymer ?
#
loop_
_entity_poly.entity_id
_entity_poly.type
_entity_poly.pdbx_seq_one_letter_code
_entity_poly.pdbx_strand_id
1 'polypeptide(L)'
;MDTMNEKLREYARLLVEVGLHVQKGQTLVISSPVECAFFARLCASAAYDVGCREVVMNWHDDYLAREKFLRADDAVFDEVPRWRQHFFNDYAKAGAAYLAIDAEDPEHLKGVDPDRRVRALRVSGQALKEYYRLQMSSGFPWCIASIPIPSWAKQVFPDVPEEQAMEQLWDAIFKAVRITGDGRSVEHWQEHIAMLARRKEKLNALRLKTLHYTNSLGTDLTVELPADHIWEAGDDCTSAGQPFVANMPTEEIFTAPLRTGANGTVVASMPLVHDGNIIDGFRMTVENGRITSVSARQGQEVLEAAISVDEGAAYFGEVALVPYDSPISNQKLLFYNTLFDENAACHIAFGEAYPCIEGGRDMDKEELKARGLNDSVTHVDFMVGTEDLSIIGTTQDGREVPVFVNGNFALMKSQL
;
A
#
# COMPACT_ATOMS: atom_id res chain seq x y z
N MET A 1 11.06 20.70 26.46
CA MET A 1 11.53 20.16 25.16
C MET A 1 10.35 20.16 24.23
N ASP A 2 10.60 20.37 22.97
CA ASP A 2 9.54 20.51 21.98
C ASP A 2 8.90 19.13 21.73
N THR A 3 7.65 18.98 22.11
CA THR A 3 6.90 17.71 22.00
C THR A 3 6.88 17.17 20.55
N MET A 4 6.97 18.04 19.55
CA MET A 4 7.08 17.66 18.15
C MET A 4 8.39 16.92 17.86
N ASN A 5 9.53 17.45 18.31
CA ASN A 5 10.83 16.81 18.11
C ASN A 5 10.95 15.44 18.79
N GLU A 6 10.25 15.26 19.92
CA GLU A 6 10.18 13.95 20.60
C GLU A 6 9.39 12.95 19.76
N LYS A 7 8.20 13.33 19.28
CA LYS A 7 7.38 12.50 18.40
C LYS A 7 8.10 12.14 17.08
N LEU A 8 8.83 13.08 16.48
CA LEU A 8 9.60 12.83 15.25
C LEU A 8 10.71 11.79 15.48
N ARG A 9 11.44 11.88 16.61
CA ARG A 9 12.45 10.88 16.97
C ARG A 9 11.83 9.52 17.27
N GLU A 10 10.68 9.51 17.95
CA GLU A 10 9.92 8.30 18.22
C GLU A 10 9.47 7.64 16.92
N TYR A 11 8.98 8.42 15.93
CA TYR A 11 8.62 7.91 14.63
C TYR A 11 9.81 7.34 13.86
N ALA A 12 10.92 8.05 13.81
CA ALA A 12 12.15 7.56 13.17
C ALA A 12 12.64 6.25 13.80
N ARG A 13 12.61 6.15 15.16
CA ARG A 13 12.95 4.92 15.88
C ARG A 13 12.00 3.78 15.55
N LEU A 14 10.71 4.06 15.51
CA LEU A 14 9.67 3.08 15.16
C LEU A 14 9.91 2.47 13.77
N LEU A 15 10.21 3.30 12.75
CA LEU A 15 10.51 2.84 11.40
C LEU A 15 11.73 1.92 11.32
N VAL A 16 12.75 2.23 12.12
CA VAL A 16 14.01 1.46 12.16
C VAL A 16 13.86 0.15 12.95
N GLU A 17 13.23 0.20 14.12
CA GLU A 17 13.16 -0.93 15.06
C GLU A 17 12.01 -1.88 14.75
N VAL A 18 10.88 -1.39 14.24
CA VAL A 18 9.69 -2.19 13.93
C VAL A 18 9.47 -2.28 12.42
N GLY A 19 9.44 -1.13 11.72
CA GLY A 19 9.25 -1.08 10.28
C GLY A 19 10.22 -1.97 9.53
N LEU A 20 11.50 -1.77 9.76
CA LEU A 20 12.58 -2.49 9.07
C LEU A 20 13.26 -3.57 9.93
N HIS A 21 13.10 -3.49 11.24
CA HIS A 21 13.84 -4.32 12.18
C HIS A 21 15.33 -4.42 11.85
N VAL A 22 15.95 -3.24 11.60
CA VAL A 22 17.33 -3.14 11.12
C VAL A 22 18.29 -3.91 12.01
N GLN A 23 19.07 -4.78 11.40
CA GLN A 23 20.00 -5.65 12.10
C GLN A 23 21.36 -4.97 12.28
N LYS A 24 22.06 -5.32 13.37
CA LYS A 24 23.44 -4.88 13.57
C LYS A 24 24.31 -5.31 12.38
N GLY A 25 25.04 -4.35 11.81
CA GLY A 25 25.93 -4.58 10.66
C GLY A 25 25.22 -4.62 9.30
N GLN A 26 23.87 -4.44 9.25
CA GLN A 26 23.10 -4.33 8.01
C GLN A 26 23.25 -2.91 7.43
N THR A 27 23.23 -2.77 6.11
CA THR A 27 23.15 -1.47 5.42
C THR A 27 21.69 -1.04 5.35
N LEU A 28 21.42 0.25 5.57
CA LEU A 28 20.12 0.87 5.37
C LEU A 28 20.17 1.81 4.16
N VAL A 29 19.32 1.59 3.17
CA VAL A 29 19.08 2.53 2.06
C VAL A 29 17.84 3.35 2.40
N ILE A 30 17.96 4.68 2.42
CA ILE A 30 16.82 5.60 2.60
C ILE A 30 16.57 6.33 1.29
N SER A 31 15.38 6.15 0.70
CA SER A 31 14.89 6.96 -0.41
C SER A 31 14.00 8.05 0.18
N SER A 32 14.28 9.31 -0.17
CA SER A 32 13.58 10.45 0.42
C SER A 32 13.58 11.66 -0.51
N PRO A 33 12.47 12.42 -0.56
CA PRO A 33 12.50 13.76 -1.12
C PRO A 33 13.51 14.62 -0.39
N VAL A 34 14.15 15.56 -1.11
CA VAL A 34 15.15 16.48 -0.51
C VAL A 34 14.54 17.37 0.58
N GLU A 35 13.27 17.73 0.45
CA GLU A 35 12.51 18.51 1.44
C GLU A 35 12.39 17.77 2.78
N CYS A 36 12.39 16.44 2.75
CA CYS A 36 12.26 15.57 3.90
C CYS A 36 13.60 15.21 4.56
N ALA A 37 14.70 15.85 4.16
CA ALA A 37 16.04 15.54 4.63
C ALA A 37 16.20 15.62 6.17
N PHE A 38 15.44 16.47 6.83
CA PHE A 38 15.45 16.56 8.30
C PHE A 38 15.02 15.26 8.97
N PHE A 39 13.96 14.62 8.44
CA PHE A 39 13.42 13.37 8.97
C PHE A 39 14.28 12.17 8.57
N ALA A 40 14.78 12.13 7.34
CA ALA A 40 15.73 11.12 6.90
C ALA A 40 16.99 11.06 7.78
N ARG A 41 17.48 12.24 8.25
CA ARG A 41 18.60 12.30 9.21
C ARG A 41 18.25 11.71 10.58
N LEU A 42 17.01 11.88 11.05
CA LEU A 42 16.55 11.24 12.30
C LEU A 42 16.50 9.71 12.14
N CYS A 43 15.98 9.22 11.01
CA CYS A 43 15.99 7.78 10.69
C CYS A 43 17.42 7.23 10.60
N ALA A 44 18.35 7.96 9.97
CA ALA A 44 19.77 7.59 9.92
C ALA A 44 20.40 7.52 11.30
N SER A 45 20.12 8.50 12.18
CA SER A 45 20.58 8.47 13.56
C SER A 45 20.07 7.24 14.31
N ALA A 46 18.75 6.97 14.23
CA ALA A 46 18.15 5.80 14.86
C ALA A 46 18.75 4.48 14.34
N ALA A 47 19.06 4.41 13.03
CA ALA A 47 19.71 3.24 12.45
C ALA A 47 21.12 3.00 12.99
N TYR A 48 21.91 4.06 13.18
CA TYR A 48 23.23 3.92 13.80
C TYR A 48 23.12 3.54 15.28
N ASP A 49 22.10 3.99 16.00
CA ASP A 49 21.88 3.64 17.41
C ASP A 49 21.63 2.12 17.59
N VAL A 50 20.99 1.45 16.63
CA VAL A 50 20.81 -0.01 16.63
C VAL A 50 22.00 -0.77 16.02
N GLY A 51 23.05 -0.07 15.58
CA GLY A 51 24.28 -0.66 15.08
C GLY A 51 24.29 -0.97 13.59
N CYS A 52 23.48 -0.28 12.79
CA CYS A 52 23.55 -0.30 11.33
C CYS A 52 25.00 -0.08 10.86
N ARG A 53 25.41 -0.78 9.80
CA ARG A 53 26.76 -0.65 9.22
C ARG A 53 26.98 0.71 8.59
N GLU A 54 26.03 1.12 7.76
CA GLU A 54 26.04 2.41 7.09
C GLU A 54 24.62 2.76 6.62
N VAL A 55 24.35 4.06 6.46
CA VAL A 55 23.13 4.58 5.85
C VAL A 55 23.49 5.19 4.50
N VAL A 56 22.79 4.75 3.47
CA VAL A 56 22.98 5.18 2.08
C VAL A 56 21.74 5.94 1.64
N MET A 57 21.92 7.15 1.09
CA MET A 57 20.81 8.01 0.69
C MET A 57 20.56 7.94 -0.81
N ASN A 58 19.29 7.80 -1.19
CA ASN A 58 18.76 8.03 -2.52
C ASN A 58 17.83 9.25 -2.46
N TRP A 59 18.38 10.43 -2.77
CA TRP A 59 17.59 11.65 -2.81
C TRP A 59 16.84 11.77 -4.14
N HIS A 60 15.60 12.25 -4.07
CA HIS A 60 14.83 12.67 -5.24
C HIS A 60 14.18 14.04 -4.97
N ASP A 61 13.66 14.64 -6.03
CA ASP A 61 13.09 15.97 -6.02
C ASP A 61 11.97 16.01 -7.05
N ASP A 62 10.73 16.19 -6.60
CA ASP A 62 9.53 16.13 -7.43
C ASP A 62 9.48 17.27 -8.44
N TYR A 63 9.99 18.45 -8.05
CA TYR A 63 10.09 19.57 -8.97
C TYR A 63 11.02 19.23 -10.15
N LEU A 64 12.20 18.68 -9.86
CA LEU A 64 13.14 18.26 -10.91
C LEU A 64 12.61 17.08 -11.72
N ALA A 65 11.89 16.15 -11.09
CA ALA A 65 11.23 15.06 -11.80
C ALA A 65 10.21 15.60 -12.80
N ARG A 66 9.35 16.54 -12.37
CA ARG A 66 8.40 17.22 -13.25
C ARG A 66 9.08 17.97 -14.41
N GLU A 67 10.10 18.77 -14.12
CA GLU A 67 10.87 19.49 -15.14
C GLU A 67 11.49 18.54 -16.19
N LYS A 68 11.99 17.39 -15.73
CA LYS A 68 12.49 16.34 -16.61
C LYS A 68 11.39 15.83 -17.54
N PHE A 69 10.21 15.49 -17.03
CA PHE A 69 9.10 15.00 -17.86
C PHE A 69 8.60 16.05 -18.87
N LEU A 70 8.66 17.34 -18.51
CA LEU A 70 8.20 18.42 -19.37
C LEU A 70 9.22 18.81 -20.44
N ARG A 71 10.53 18.72 -20.16
CA ARG A 71 11.57 19.40 -20.97
C ARG A 71 12.68 18.50 -21.50
N ALA A 72 12.88 17.30 -20.93
CA ALA A 72 13.95 16.45 -21.37
C ALA A 72 13.69 15.87 -22.77
N ASP A 73 14.76 15.48 -23.46
CA ASP A 73 14.71 14.74 -24.71
C ASP A 73 14.00 13.38 -24.47
N ASP A 74 13.20 12.94 -25.43
CA ASP A 74 12.43 11.69 -25.34
C ASP A 74 13.31 10.46 -25.11
N ALA A 75 14.52 10.44 -25.65
CA ALA A 75 15.47 9.35 -25.48
C ALA A 75 15.85 9.09 -24.01
N VAL A 76 15.71 10.11 -23.13
CA VAL A 76 15.98 9.98 -21.69
C VAL A 76 15.02 9.01 -21.01
N PHE A 77 13.82 8.79 -21.58
CA PHE A 77 12.81 7.88 -21.06
C PHE A 77 12.95 6.44 -21.59
N ASP A 78 13.91 6.20 -22.48
CA ASP A 78 14.16 4.88 -23.08
C ASP A 78 15.23 4.07 -22.34
N GLU A 79 15.91 4.68 -21.35
CA GLU A 79 16.95 4.00 -20.60
C GLU A 79 16.99 4.40 -19.13
N VAL A 80 17.45 3.47 -18.29
CA VAL A 80 17.85 3.74 -16.90
C VAL A 80 19.38 3.67 -16.83
N PRO A 81 20.08 4.70 -16.33
CA PRO A 81 21.54 4.70 -16.21
C PRO A 81 22.04 3.49 -15.41
N ARG A 82 23.15 2.88 -15.84
CA ARG A 82 23.72 1.67 -15.20
C ARG A 82 24.00 1.86 -13.71
N TRP A 83 24.49 3.03 -13.30
CA TRP A 83 24.76 3.31 -11.88
C TRP A 83 23.49 3.19 -11.03
N ARG A 84 22.32 3.61 -11.56
CA ARG A 84 21.04 3.51 -10.87
C ARG A 84 20.57 2.05 -10.80
N GLN A 85 20.74 1.29 -11.88
CA GLN A 85 20.44 -0.15 -11.89
C GLN A 85 21.26 -0.88 -10.84
N HIS A 86 22.58 -0.64 -10.79
CA HIS A 86 23.48 -1.24 -9.80
C HIS A 86 23.12 -0.81 -8.38
N PHE A 87 22.82 0.48 -8.18
CA PHE A 87 22.44 0.98 -6.86
C PHE A 87 21.29 0.16 -6.25
N PHE A 88 20.16 0.03 -6.94
CA PHE A 88 19.01 -0.69 -6.41
C PHE A 88 19.22 -2.21 -6.39
N ASN A 89 19.64 -2.78 -7.51
CA ASN A 89 19.75 -4.24 -7.63
C ASN A 89 20.83 -4.83 -6.72
N ASP A 90 21.97 -4.17 -6.55
CA ASP A 90 23.10 -4.73 -5.79
C ASP A 90 22.87 -4.59 -4.28
N TYR A 91 22.31 -3.47 -3.79
CA TYR A 91 21.93 -3.36 -2.38
C TYR A 91 20.79 -4.33 -2.01
N ALA A 92 19.79 -4.53 -2.88
CA ALA A 92 18.74 -5.50 -2.65
C ALA A 92 19.30 -6.94 -2.55
N LYS A 93 20.20 -7.33 -3.48
CA LYS A 93 20.89 -8.63 -3.43
C LYS A 93 21.76 -8.81 -2.20
N ALA A 94 22.33 -7.72 -1.69
CA ALA A 94 23.13 -7.74 -0.47
C ALA A 94 22.28 -7.81 0.82
N GLY A 95 20.95 -7.79 0.73
CA GLY A 95 20.05 -7.83 1.88
C GLY A 95 20.02 -6.53 2.68
N ALA A 96 20.29 -5.39 2.03
CA ALA A 96 20.12 -4.08 2.66
C ALA A 96 18.65 -3.86 3.03
N ALA A 97 18.40 -3.15 4.14
CA ALA A 97 17.08 -2.66 4.47
C ALA A 97 16.75 -1.41 3.64
N TYR A 98 15.48 -1.24 3.23
CA TYR A 98 15.04 -0.10 2.43
C TYR A 98 13.92 0.66 3.13
N LEU A 99 14.17 1.95 3.44
CA LEU A 99 13.15 2.90 3.87
C LEU A 99 12.79 3.83 2.72
N ALA A 100 11.52 3.89 2.34
CA ALA A 100 10.99 4.92 1.47
C ALA A 100 10.21 5.94 2.31
N ILE A 101 10.66 7.20 2.27
CA ILE A 101 9.89 8.33 2.81
C ILE A 101 9.07 8.86 1.65
N ASP A 102 7.77 8.60 1.72
CA ASP A 102 6.77 9.06 0.78
C ASP A 102 6.21 10.40 1.25
N ALA A 103 6.42 11.44 0.45
CA ALA A 103 5.95 12.78 0.72
C ALA A 103 5.81 13.51 -0.61
N GLU A 104 4.80 13.14 -1.38
CA GLU A 104 4.58 13.64 -2.73
C GLU A 104 3.47 14.71 -2.76
N ASP A 105 3.63 15.69 -3.64
CA ASP A 105 2.53 16.55 -4.05
C ASP A 105 1.55 15.73 -4.91
N PRO A 106 0.29 15.52 -4.49
CA PRO A 106 -0.68 14.72 -5.25
C PRO A 106 -0.90 15.20 -6.69
N GLU A 107 -0.56 16.45 -7.01
CA GLU A 107 -0.68 17.05 -8.34
C GLU A 107 0.67 17.29 -9.05
N HIS A 108 1.80 16.79 -8.52
CA HIS A 108 3.14 17.13 -9.05
C HIS A 108 3.35 16.75 -10.53
N LEU A 109 2.67 15.73 -11.04
CA LEU A 109 2.72 15.32 -12.46
C LEU A 109 1.56 15.84 -13.31
N LYS A 110 0.71 16.72 -12.79
CA LYS A 110 -0.41 17.30 -13.54
C LYS A 110 0.08 18.03 -14.81
N GLY A 111 -0.48 17.65 -15.97
CA GLY A 111 -0.12 18.21 -17.26
C GLY A 111 1.17 17.64 -17.89
N VAL A 112 1.76 16.62 -17.28
CA VAL A 112 2.83 15.82 -17.90
C VAL A 112 2.23 14.88 -18.94
N ASP A 113 2.95 14.65 -20.05
CA ASP A 113 2.57 13.69 -21.09
C ASP A 113 2.49 12.27 -20.52
N PRO A 114 1.30 11.63 -20.54
CA PRO A 114 1.13 10.27 -20.02
C PRO A 114 2.02 9.23 -20.71
N ASP A 115 2.27 9.37 -22.02
CA ASP A 115 3.09 8.42 -22.79
C ASP A 115 4.55 8.42 -22.32
N ARG A 116 5.10 9.59 -21.96
CA ARG A 116 6.45 9.69 -21.37
C ARG A 116 6.51 8.95 -20.02
N ARG A 117 5.47 9.07 -19.22
CA ARG A 117 5.38 8.40 -17.90
C ARG A 117 5.31 6.90 -18.05
N VAL A 118 4.38 6.40 -18.86
CA VAL A 118 4.22 4.95 -19.12
C VAL A 118 5.52 4.35 -19.65
N ARG A 119 6.20 5.06 -20.59
CA ARG A 119 7.49 4.63 -21.12
C ARG A 119 8.57 4.55 -20.05
N ALA A 120 8.71 5.59 -19.24
CA ALA A 120 9.68 5.63 -18.14
C ALA A 120 9.42 4.53 -17.10
N LEU A 121 8.16 4.29 -16.71
CA LEU A 121 7.78 3.22 -15.79
C LEU A 121 8.14 1.84 -16.35
N ARG A 122 7.80 1.57 -17.61
CA ARG A 122 8.11 0.29 -18.26
C ARG A 122 9.62 0.02 -18.31
N VAL A 123 10.39 1.03 -18.71
CA VAL A 123 11.85 0.94 -18.83
C VAL A 123 12.50 0.78 -17.44
N SER A 124 12.01 1.51 -16.44
CA SER A 124 12.45 1.36 -15.04
C SER A 124 12.12 -0.02 -14.48
N GLY A 125 10.90 -0.52 -14.71
CA GLY A 125 10.49 -1.87 -14.28
C GLY A 125 11.38 -2.96 -14.85
N GLN A 126 11.78 -2.86 -16.13
CA GLN A 126 12.72 -3.81 -16.75
C GLN A 126 14.14 -3.69 -16.17
N ALA A 127 14.64 -2.47 -15.98
CA ALA A 127 15.98 -2.22 -15.50
C ALA A 127 16.18 -2.62 -14.02
N LEU A 128 15.13 -2.47 -13.22
CA LEU A 128 15.10 -2.76 -11.78
C LEU A 128 14.35 -4.07 -11.47
N LYS A 129 14.14 -4.93 -12.45
CA LYS A 129 13.32 -6.14 -12.29
C LYS A 129 13.79 -7.03 -11.15
N GLU A 130 15.11 -7.08 -10.89
CA GLU A 130 15.67 -7.90 -9.81
C GLU A 130 15.36 -7.29 -8.43
N TYR A 131 15.42 -5.97 -8.31
CA TYR A 131 14.99 -5.25 -7.11
C TYR A 131 13.52 -5.53 -6.82
N TYR A 132 12.63 -5.34 -7.81
CA TYR A 132 11.21 -5.57 -7.64
C TYR A 132 10.88 -7.05 -7.36
N ARG A 133 11.55 -7.98 -8.04
CA ARG A 133 11.38 -9.42 -7.76
C ARG A 133 11.72 -9.75 -6.30
N LEU A 134 12.84 -9.22 -5.79
CA LEU A 134 13.24 -9.43 -4.40
C LEU A 134 12.28 -8.74 -3.43
N GLN A 135 11.79 -7.54 -3.76
CA GLN A 135 10.81 -6.82 -2.94
C GLN A 135 9.51 -7.63 -2.82
N MET A 136 8.94 -8.08 -3.94
CA MET A 136 7.68 -8.86 -3.96
C MET A 136 7.80 -10.24 -3.29
N SER A 137 8.99 -10.84 -3.28
CA SER A 137 9.26 -12.12 -2.60
C SER A 137 9.84 -11.97 -1.19
N SER A 138 9.77 -10.77 -0.59
CA SER A 138 10.34 -10.46 0.73
C SER A 138 11.81 -10.86 0.88
N GLY A 139 12.59 -10.67 -0.19
CA GLY A 139 14.02 -10.99 -0.22
C GLY A 139 14.89 -10.06 0.63
N PHE A 140 14.38 -8.88 1.01
CA PHE A 140 14.98 -7.91 1.92
C PHE A 140 13.89 -7.15 2.67
N PRO A 141 14.17 -6.58 3.86
CA PRO A 141 13.18 -5.80 4.58
C PRO A 141 13.02 -4.42 3.95
N TRP A 142 11.78 -4.00 3.77
CA TRP A 142 11.43 -2.69 3.25
C TRP A 142 10.26 -2.09 4.00
N CYS A 143 10.21 -0.76 4.07
CA CYS A 143 9.14 -0.04 4.72
C CYS A 143 8.87 1.27 3.98
N ILE A 144 7.60 1.56 3.75
CA ILE A 144 7.13 2.87 3.26
C ILE A 144 6.49 3.60 4.44
N ALA A 145 6.85 4.87 4.59
CA ALA A 145 6.28 5.75 5.60
C ALA A 145 6.20 7.16 5.07
N SER A 146 5.17 7.91 5.46
CA SER A 146 4.97 9.26 4.95
C SER A 146 5.16 10.32 6.03
N ILE A 147 5.61 11.48 5.61
CA ILE A 147 5.65 12.71 6.40
C ILE A 147 5.08 13.86 5.58
N PRO A 148 4.47 14.87 6.22
CA PRO A 148 3.80 15.94 5.48
C PRO A 148 4.80 16.87 4.78
N ILE A 149 4.37 17.37 3.61
CA ILE A 149 4.95 18.53 2.94
C ILE A 149 3.84 19.59 2.73
N PRO A 150 4.20 20.87 2.51
CA PRO A 150 3.20 21.95 2.43
C PRO A 150 2.11 21.75 1.38
N SER A 151 2.46 21.31 0.18
CA SER A 151 1.49 21.07 -0.90
C SER A 151 0.48 19.99 -0.53
N TRP A 152 0.94 18.85 0.00
CA TRP A 152 0.07 17.78 0.47
C TRP A 152 -0.79 18.23 1.64
N ALA A 153 -0.23 18.91 2.63
CA ALA A 153 -0.99 19.44 3.77
C ALA A 153 -2.12 20.38 3.33
N LYS A 154 -1.85 21.25 2.36
CA LYS A 154 -2.86 22.15 1.78
C LYS A 154 -3.91 21.42 0.94
N GLN A 155 -3.59 20.28 0.35
CA GLN A 155 -4.58 19.43 -0.33
C GLN A 155 -5.55 18.79 0.67
N VAL A 156 -5.03 18.31 1.80
CA VAL A 156 -5.84 17.67 2.86
C VAL A 156 -6.65 18.73 3.64
N PHE A 157 -6.04 19.88 3.93
CA PHE A 157 -6.64 20.97 4.73
C PHE A 157 -6.65 22.30 3.95
N PRO A 158 -7.50 22.43 2.89
CA PRO A 158 -7.47 23.59 1.99
C PRO A 158 -7.88 24.89 2.66
N ASP A 159 -8.73 24.86 3.70
CA ASP A 159 -9.40 26.01 4.29
C ASP A 159 -8.61 26.71 5.41
N VAL A 160 -7.43 26.17 5.80
CA VAL A 160 -6.60 26.75 6.86
C VAL A 160 -5.23 27.23 6.31
N PRO A 161 -4.53 28.15 7.01
CA PRO A 161 -3.17 28.55 6.62
C PRO A 161 -2.22 27.35 6.53
N GLU A 162 -1.20 27.45 5.66
CA GLU A 162 -0.24 26.36 5.40
C GLU A 162 0.42 25.82 6.70
N GLU A 163 0.86 26.69 7.58
CA GLU A 163 1.46 26.30 8.87
C GLU A 163 0.51 25.43 9.70
N GLN A 164 -0.76 25.83 9.78
CA GLN A 164 -1.80 25.08 10.49
C GLN A 164 -2.14 23.77 9.77
N ALA A 165 -2.17 23.77 8.42
CA ALA A 165 -2.37 22.56 7.64
C ALA A 165 -1.26 21.54 7.90
N MET A 166 -0.01 21.98 7.95
CA MET A 166 1.16 21.15 8.31
C MET A 166 1.05 20.56 9.71
N GLU A 167 0.67 21.37 10.72
CA GLU A 167 0.46 20.88 12.08
C GLU A 167 -0.66 19.83 12.14
N GLN A 168 -1.79 20.09 11.48
CA GLN A 168 -2.93 19.16 11.44
C GLN A 168 -2.56 17.84 10.74
N LEU A 169 -1.81 17.91 9.66
CA LEU A 169 -1.39 16.69 8.94
C LEU A 169 -0.37 15.89 9.75
N TRP A 170 0.57 16.53 10.46
CA TRP A 170 1.45 15.85 11.41
C TRP A 170 0.66 15.12 12.49
N ASP A 171 -0.31 15.80 13.10
CA ASP A 171 -1.16 15.17 14.13
C ASP A 171 -1.97 14.00 13.57
N ALA A 172 -2.45 14.12 12.34
CA ALA A 172 -3.17 13.04 11.67
C ALA A 172 -2.27 11.82 11.41
N ILE A 173 -1.06 12.06 10.91
CA ILE A 173 -0.06 11.00 10.67
C ILE A 173 0.33 10.33 11.99
N PHE A 174 0.67 11.09 13.04
CA PHE A 174 1.04 10.51 14.34
C PHE A 174 -0.06 9.62 14.93
N LYS A 175 -1.34 10.02 14.78
CA LYS A 175 -2.46 9.17 15.19
C LYS A 175 -2.52 7.89 14.38
N ALA A 176 -2.37 7.98 13.05
CA ALA A 176 -2.38 6.84 12.16
C ALA A 176 -1.26 5.83 12.49
N VAL A 177 -0.05 6.34 12.74
CA VAL A 177 1.11 5.52 13.10
C VAL A 177 1.27 5.28 14.61
N ARG A 178 0.23 5.54 15.41
CA ARG A 178 0.17 5.24 16.86
C ARG A 178 1.27 5.89 17.69
N ILE A 179 1.72 7.08 17.30
CA ILE A 179 2.64 7.87 18.08
C ILE A 179 1.87 8.82 18.99
N THR A 180 1.80 8.49 20.27
CA THR A 180 1.04 9.24 21.28
C THR A 180 1.90 10.23 22.03
N GLY A 181 3.25 10.12 21.92
CA GLY A 181 4.21 10.93 22.68
C GLY A 181 4.46 10.41 24.10
N ASP A 182 4.04 9.19 24.40
CA ASP A 182 4.29 8.50 25.68
C ASP A 182 5.58 7.65 25.66
N GLY A 183 6.30 7.65 24.52
CA GLY A 183 7.54 6.89 24.30
C GLY A 183 7.33 5.38 24.08
N ARG A 184 6.08 4.94 23.92
CA ARG A 184 5.70 3.53 23.83
C ARG A 184 5.22 3.10 22.43
N SER A 185 5.58 3.82 21.39
CA SER A 185 5.13 3.49 20.02
C SER A 185 5.53 2.09 19.55
N VAL A 186 6.70 1.61 19.97
CA VAL A 186 7.17 0.25 19.67
C VAL A 186 6.22 -0.80 20.28
N GLU A 187 5.87 -0.65 21.57
CA GLU A 187 4.93 -1.53 22.23
C GLU A 187 3.52 -1.48 21.60
N HIS A 188 3.02 -0.28 21.29
CA HIS A 188 1.73 -0.10 20.62
C HIS A 188 1.70 -0.82 19.26
N TRP A 189 2.80 -0.77 18.50
CA TRP A 189 2.90 -1.48 17.23
C TRP A 189 3.04 -2.98 17.39
N GLN A 190 3.77 -3.46 18.39
CA GLN A 190 3.83 -4.91 18.70
C GLN A 190 2.46 -5.47 19.07
N GLU A 191 1.67 -4.75 19.88
CA GLU A 191 0.30 -5.12 20.21
C GLU A 191 -0.59 -5.14 18.96
N HIS A 192 -0.44 -4.14 18.09
CA HIS A 192 -1.18 -4.03 16.84
C HIS A 192 -0.84 -5.17 15.86
N ILE A 193 0.44 -5.44 15.61
CA ILE A 193 0.88 -6.57 14.79
C ILE A 193 0.35 -7.89 15.34
N ALA A 194 0.44 -8.11 16.65
CA ALA A 194 -0.10 -9.30 17.28
C ALA A 194 -1.62 -9.43 17.13
N MET A 195 -2.35 -8.31 17.07
CA MET A 195 -3.79 -8.31 16.79
C MET A 195 -4.06 -8.70 15.32
N LEU A 196 -3.34 -8.11 14.36
CA LEU A 196 -3.46 -8.46 12.94
C LEU A 196 -3.12 -9.93 12.70
N ALA A 197 -2.03 -10.43 13.29
CA ALA A 197 -1.63 -11.84 13.20
C ALA A 197 -2.74 -12.80 13.70
N ARG A 198 -3.36 -12.49 14.85
CA ARG A 198 -4.49 -13.31 15.36
C ARG A 198 -5.71 -13.31 14.43
N ARG A 199 -5.99 -12.17 13.76
CA ARG A 199 -7.07 -12.08 12.77
C ARG A 199 -6.73 -12.87 11.50
N LYS A 200 -5.50 -12.73 11.01
CA LYS A 200 -4.94 -13.50 9.88
C LYS A 200 -5.07 -15.00 10.11
N GLU A 201 -4.64 -15.50 11.28
CA GLU A 201 -4.75 -16.91 11.65
C GLU A 201 -6.20 -17.41 11.63
N LYS A 202 -7.15 -16.62 12.16
CA LYS A 202 -8.58 -16.97 12.15
C LYS A 202 -9.14 -17.04 10.73
N LEU A 203 -8.80 -16.07 9.86
CA LEU A 203 -9.24 -16.07 8.46
C LEU A 203 -8.66 -17.28 7.71
N ASN A 204 -7.39 -17.59 7.90
CA ASN A 204 -6.74 -18.77 7.30
C ASN A 204 -7.42 -20.07 7.77
N ALA A 205 -7.79 -20.17 9.06
CA ALA A 205 -8.48 -21.35 9.61
C ALA A 205 -9.88 -21.57 9.02
N LEU A 206 -10.54 -20.52 8.53
CA LEU A 206 -11.88 -20.63 7.94
C LEU A 206 -11.89 -21.30 6.56
N ARG A 207 -10.77 -21.30 5.82
CA ARG A 207 -10.70 -21.89 4.47
C ARG A 207 -11.86 -21.40 3.61
N LEU A 208 -11.98 -20.08 3.46
CA LEU A 208 -13.07 -19.46 2.73
C LEU A 208 -12.98 -19.79 1.23
N LYS A 209 -14.13 -19.99 0.59
CA LYS A 209 -14.26 -20.19 -0.83
C LYS A 209 -14.66 -18.89 -1.54
N THR A 210 -15.61 -18.16 -0.92
CA THR A 210 -16.13 -16.91 -1.48
C THR A 210 -16.28 -15.85 -0.41
N LEU A 211 -16.26 -14.59 -0.84
CA LEU A 211 -16.63 -13.43 -0.06
C LEU A 211 -17.75 -12.70 -0.80
N HIS A 212 -18.86 -12.40 -0.11
CA HIS A 212 -19.97 -11.62 -0.65
C HIS A 212 -20.05 -10.27 0.07
N TYR A 213 -19.79 -9.19 -0.67
CA TYR A 213 -19.76 -7.81 -0.20
C TYR A 213 -21.08 -7.12 -0.49
N THR A 214 -21.68 -6.48 0.51
CA THR A 214 -22.88 -5.64 0.34
C THR A 214 -22.79 -4.38 1.19
N ASN A 215 -23.26 -3.23 0.67
CA ASN A 215 -23.40 -1.97 1.40
C ASN A 215 -24.50 -1.09 0.80
N SER A 216 -24.84 0.01 1.49
CA SER A 216 -25.87 0.96 1.06
C SER A 216 -25.49 1.80 -0.17
N LEU A 217 -24.22 1.88 -0.55
CA LEU A 217 -23.78 2.55 -1.78
C LEU A 217 -24.16 1.77 -3.04
N GLY A 218 -24.55 0.51 -2.89
CA GLY A 218 -24.95 -0.37 -3.99
C GLY A 218 -23.87 -1.36 -4.43
N THR A 219 -22.86 -1.60 -3.61
CA THR A 219 -21.97 -2.75 -3.77
C THR A 219 -22.76 -4.02 -3.51
N ASP A 220 -22.72 -4.94 -4.46
CA ASP A 220 -23.24 -6.31 -4.41
C ASP A 220 -22.28 -7.15 -5.26
N LEU A 221 -21.23 -7.67 -4.63
CA LEU A 221 -20.10 -8.30 -5.28
C LEU A 221 -19.75 -9.61 -4.60
N THR A 222 -19.69 -10.70 -5.37
CA THR A 222 -19.13 -11.97 -4.91
C THR A 222 -17.74 -12.16 -5.50
N VAL A 223 -16.78 -12.53 -4.65
CA VAL A 223 -15.38 -12.80 -5.04
C VAL A 223 -15.02 -14.21 -4.61
N GLU A 224 -14.57 -15.05 -5.52
CA GLU A 224 -14.03 -16.37 -5.22
C GLU A 224 -12.53 -16.27 -4.88
N LEU A 225 -12.09 -17.12 -3.95
CA LEU A 225 -10.71 -17.24 -3.54
C LEU A 225 -10.11 -18.56 -4.06
N PRO A 226 -8.82 -18.61 -4.42
CA PRO A 226 -8.13 -19.86 -4.69
C PRO A 226 -8.30 -20.85 -3.53
N ALA A 227 -8.41 -22.14 -3.81
CA ALA A 227 -8.65 -23.15 -2.77
C ALA A 227 -7.54 -23.22 -1.71
N ASP A 228 -6.35 -22.81 -2.09
CA ASP A 228 -5.13 -22.75 -1.30
C ASP A 228 -4.68 -21.32 -0.98
N HIS A 229 -5.62 -20.34 -1.05
CA HIS A 229 -5.31 -18.97 -0.67
C HIS A 229 -4.81 -18.88 0.77
N ILE A 230 -3.93 -17.92 1.00
CA ILE A 230 -3.49 -17.53 2.34
C ILE A 230 -3.81 -16.04 2.55
N TRP A 231 -4.29 -15.73 3.74
CA TRP A 231 -4.39 -14.35 4.21
C TRP A 231 -3.05 -13.91 4.75
N GLU A 232 -2.60 -12.75 4.32
CA GLU A 232 -1.43 -12.05 4.85
C GLU A 232 -1.88 -10.82 5.64
N ALA A 233 -0.99 -10.24 6.43
CA ALA A 233 -1.25 -9.03 7.21
C ALA A 233 -0.04 -8.10 7.11
N GLY A 234 -0.10 -6.95 7.75
CA GLY A 234 0.92 -5.92 7.68
C GLY A 234 2.32 -6.31 8.18
N ASP A 235 2.48 -7.48 8.84
CA ASP A 235 3.77 -8.05 9.21
C ASP A 235 4.25 -9.04 8.15
N ASP A 236 5.51 -8.93 7.77
CA ASP A 236 6.16 -9.84 6.85
C ASP A 236 7.51 -10.33 7.40
N CYS A 237 8.11 -11.29 6.73
CA CYS A 237 9.38 -11.87 7.13
C CYS A 237 10.22 -12.17 5.89
N THR A 238 11.47 -11.73 5.90
CA THR A 238 12.39 -12.08 4.80
C THR A 238 12.67 -13.57 4.77
N SER A 239 13.14 -14.08 3.63
CA SER A 239 13.60 -15.46 3.50
C SER A 239 14.71 -15.84 4.49
N ALA A 240 15.43 -14.85 5.02
CA ALA A 240 16.45 -15.02 6.07
C ALA A 240 15.87 -15.00 7.51
N GLY A 241 14.56 -14.81 7.67
CA GLY A 241 13.89 -14.80 8.97
C GLY A 241 13.90 -13.43 9.66
N GLN A 242 14.21 -12.32 8.97
CA GLN A 242 14.15 -10.98 9.52
C GLN A 242 12.70 -10.46 9.39
N PRO A 243 12.00 -10.17 10.51
CA PRO A 243 10.66 -9.59 10.45
C PRO A 243 10.74 -8.13 10.00
N PHE A 244 9.67 -7.64 9.36
CA PHE A 244 9.52 -6.23 8.98
C PHE A 244 8.04 -5.87 8.79
N VAL A 245 7.74 -4.59 8.68
CA VAL A 245 6.41 -4.07 8.37
C VAL A 245 6.53 -3.19 7.14
N ALA A 246 5.97 -3.66 6.03
CA ALA A 246 6.15 -3.03 4.73
C ALA A 246 5.55 -1.62 4.64
N ASN A 247 4.42 -1.38 5.31
CA ASN A 247 3.71 -0.11 5.28
C ASN A 247 3.46 0.41 6.70
N MET A 248 3.81 1.68 6.96
CA MET A 248 3.48 2.36 8.20
C MET A 248 2.76 3.68 7.92
N PRO A 249 1.41 3.71 8.09
CA PRO A 249 0.58 2.73 8.80
C PRO A 249 0.19 1.52 7.95
N THR A 250 -0.29 0.45 8.62
CA THR A 250 -1.03 -0.66 8.04
C THR A 250 -2.12 -1.12 9.01
N GLU A 251 -3.33 -1.37 8.49
CA GLU A 251 -4.50 -1.86 9.25
C GLU A 251 -5.12 -3.10 8.61
N GLU A 252 -4.55 -3.54 7.51
CA GLU A 252 -5.13 -4.50 6.60
C GLU A 252 -4.78 -5.96 6.90
N ILE A 253 -5.67 -6.84 6.43
CA ILE A 253 -5.42 -8.25 6.20
C ILE A 253 -5.93 -8.55 4.81
N PHE A 254 -5.07 -9.03 3.92
CA PHE A 254 -5.37 -9.15 2.51
C PHE A 254 -5.09 -10.55 1.96
N THR A 255 -5.66 -10.83 0.79
CA THR A 255 -5.37 -12.02 -0.01
C THR A 255 -5.65 -11.75 -1.49
N ALA A 256 -5.14 -12.62 -2.35
CA ALA A 256 -5.41 -12.55 -3.78
C ALA A 256 -6.70 -13.30 -4.14
N PRO A 257 -7.62 -12.68 -4.91
CA PRO A 257 -8.80 -13.37 -5.43
C PRO A 257 -8.44 -14.30 -6.59
N LEU A 258 -9.33 -15.24 -6.89
CA LEU A 258 -9.26 -16.00 -8.12
C LEU A 258 -9.53 -15.07 -9.31
N ARG A 259 -8.63 -15.02 -10.30
CA ARG A 259 -8.70 -14.10 -11.44
C ARG A 259 -10.07 -14.04 -12.10
N THR A 260 -10.72 -15.19 -12.28
CA THR A 260 -12.02 -15.31 -12.93
C THR A 260 -13.20 -15.38 -11.97
N GLY A 261 -12.95 -15.20 -10.65
CA GLY A 261 -13.92 -15.51 -9.61
C GLY A 261 -14.81 -14.35 -9.15
N ALA A 262 -14.62 -13.14 -9.67
CA ALA A 262 -15.42 -11.99 -9.24
C ALA A 262 -16.65 -11.79 -10.13
N ASN A 263 -17.83 -11.56 -9.51
CA ASN A 263 -19.08 -11.28 -10.20
C ASN A 263 -19.95 -10.31 -9.41
N GLY A 264 -20.49 -9.30 -10.06
CA GLY A 264 -21.41 -8.32 -9.47
C GLY A 264 -21.04 -6.87 -9.74
N THR A 265 -21.43 -6.01 -8.83
CA THR A 265 -21.16 -4.57 -8.89
C THR A 265 -20.39 -4.13 -7.65
N VAL A 266 -19.36 -3.33 -7.84
CA VAL A 266 -18.65 -2.66 -6.75
C VAL A 266 -18.72 -1.16 -6.93
N VAL A 267 -18.93 -0.44 -5.83
CA VAL A 267 -18.99 1.02 -5.78
C VAL A 267 -17.88 1.52 -4.86
N ALA A 268 -17.06 2.42 -5.38
CA ALA A 268 -16.02 3.05 -4.56
C ALA A 268 -16.64 3.91 -3.47
N SER A 269 -16.14 3.75 -2.25
CA SER A 269 -16.61 4.50 -1.08
C SER A 269 -15.85 5.83 -0.87
N MET A 270 -14.67 5.96 -1.49
CA MET A 270 -13.81 7.15 -1.40
C MET A 270 -13.27 7.51 -2.79
N PRO A 271 -12.90 8.78 -3.02
CA PRO A 271 -12.14 9.17 -4.20
C PRO A 271 -10.81 8.42 -4.28
N LEU A 272 -10.39 8.08 -5.51
CA LEU A 272 -9.10 7.49 -5.81
C LEU A 272 -8.20 8.56 -6.43
N VAL A 273 -7.00 8.74 -5.90
CA VAL A 273 -5.93 9.51 -6.55
C VAL A 273 -5.09 8.55 -7.38
N HIS A 274 -5.12 8.73 -8.69
CA HIS A 274 -4.36 7.90 -9.61
C HIS A 274 -3.68 8.77 -10.67
N ASP A 275 -2.38 8.63 -10.77
CA ASP A 275 -1.58 9.37 -11.76
C ASP A 275 -1.79 10.90 -11.73
N GLY A 276 -1.89 11.49 -10.53
CA GLY A 276 -2.12 12.92 -10.35
C GLY A 276 -3.51 13.40 -10.78
N ASN A 277 -4.48 12.49 -10.89
CA ASN A 277 -5.88 12.76 -11.18
C ASN A 277 -6.77 12.19 -10.08
N ILE A 278 -7.89 12.86 -9.84
CA ILE A 278 -8.91 12.39 -8.91
C ILE A 278 -10.00 11.67 -9.70
N ILE A 279 -10.25 10.40 -9.34
CA ILE A 279 -11.36 9.61 -9.83
C ILE A 279 -12.38 9.49 -8.70
N ASP A 280 -13.61 9.99 -8.90
CA ASP A 280 -14.58 10.07 -7.83
C ASP A 280 -15.96 9.55 -8.22
N GLY A 281 -16.67 8.98 -7.23
CA GLY A 281 -18.03 8.48 -7.37
C GLY A 281 -18.14 7.39 -8.45
N PHE A 282 -17.19 6.47 -8.49
CA PHE A 282 -17.16 5.46 -9.53
C PHE A 282 -17.73 4.11 -9.07
N ARG A 283 -18.18 3.37 -10.06
CA ARG A 283 -18.61 1.98 -9.93
C ARG A 283 -18.10 1.14 -11.10
N MET A 284 -17.93 -0.14 -10.80
CA MET A 284 -17.52 -1.15 -11.78
C MET A 284 -18.51 -2.30 -11.79
N THR A 285 -18.82 -2.84 -12.99
CA THR A 285 -19.49 -4.13 -13.15
C THR A 285 -18.46 -5.17 -13.50
N VAL A 286 -18.52 -6.33 -12.85
CA VAL A 286 -17.56 -7.41 -13.00
C VAL A 286 -18.28 -8.69 -13.38
N GLU A 287 -17.83 -9.37 -14.42
CA GLU A 287 -18.35 -10.64 -14.89
C GLU A 287 -17.21 -11.63 -15.12
N ASN A 288 -17.27 -12.78 -14.48
CA ASN A 288 -16.23 -13.81 -14.54
C ASN A 288 -14.81 -13.24 -14.29
N GLY A 289 -14.69 -12.40 -13.27
CA GLY A 289 -13.48 -11.73 -12.84
C GLY A 289 -13.11 -10.47 -13.61
N ARG A 290 -13.67 -10.28 -14.83
CA ARG A 290 -13.33 -9.15 -15.69
C ARG A 290 -14.22 -7.95 -15.40
N ILE A 291 -13.63 -6.78 -15.26
CA ILE A 291 -14.33 -5.50 -15.25
C ILE A 291 -14.86 -5.25 -16.67
N THR A 292 -16.19 -5.29 -16.83
CA THR A 292 -16.89 -5.18 -18.13
C THR A 292 -17.41 -3.78 -18.39
N SER A 293 -17.66 -3.01 -17.34
CA SER A 293 -18.04 -1.61 -17.46
C SER A 293 -17.61 -0.79 -16.23
N VAL A 294 -17.31 0.47 -16.47
CA VAL A 294 -17.04 1.46 -15.43
C VAL A 294 -17.87 2.71 -15.67
N SER A 295 -18.20 3.40 -14.60
CA SER A 295 -18.75 4.76 -14.66
C SER A 295 -18.23 5.57 -13.48
N ALA A 296 -17.93 6.85 -13.67
CA ALA A 296 -17.46 7.74 -12.63
C ALA A 296 -18.11 9.13 -12.76
N ARG A 297 -18.30 9.79 -11.64
CA ARG A 297 -18.74 11.19 -11.62
C ARG A 297 -17.62 12.12 -12.11
N GLN A 298 -16.38 11.79 -11.78
CA GLN A 298 -15.17 12.51 -12.19
C GLN A 298 -14.08 11.50 -12.54
N GLY A 299 -13.27 11.79 -13.57
CA GLY A 299 -12.10 10.99 -13.93
C GLY A 299 -12.40 9.67 -14.64
N GLN A 300 -13.57 9.51 -15.28
CA GLN A 300 -13.95 8.27 -15.96
C GLN A 300 -12.93 7.84 -17.01
N GLU A 301 -12.44 8.76 -17.85
CA GLU A 301 -11.45 8.45 -18.88
C GLU A 301 -10.12 7.95 -18.29
N VAL A 302 -9.75 8.45 -17.11
CA VAL A 302 -8.56 8.00 -16.39
C VAL A 302 -8.76 6.58 -15.88
N LEU A 303 -9.93 6.26 -15.34
CA LEU A 303 -10.26 4.91 -14.89
C LEU A 303 -10.31 3.91 -16.05
N GLU A 304 -10.92 4.28 -17.18
CA GLU A 304 -10.95 3.47 -18.40
C GLU A 304 -9.54 3.20 -18.94
N ALA A 305 -8.66 4.20 -18.90
CA ALA A 305 -7.25 4.04 -19.27
C ALA A 305 -6.53 3.09 -18.30
N ALA A 306 -6.71 3.24 -17.00
CA ALA A 306 -6.06 2.43 -15.97
C ALA A 306 -6.41 0.93 -16.11
N ILE A 307 -7.68 0.58 -16.34
CA ILE A 307 -8.09 -0.82 -16.54
C ILE A 307 -7.75 -1.38 -17.94
N SER A 308 -7.17 -0.56 -18.82
CA SER A 308 -6.82 -0.91 -20.20
C SER A 308 -5.31 -0.99 -20.44
N VAL A 309 -4.48 -0.81 -19.41
CA VAL A 309 -3.01 -0.78 -19.53
C VAL A 309 -2.46 -2.09 -20.11
N ASP A 310 -3.00 -3.22 -19.66
CA ASP A 310 -2.77 -4.57 -20.20
C ASP A 310 -4.02 -5.45 -20.00
N GLU A 311 -3.94 -6.71 -20.36
CA GLU A 311 -5.07 -7.64 -20.20
C GLU A 311 -5.41 -7.86 -18.72
N GLY A 312 -4.39 -7.94 -17.85
CA GLY A 312 -4.56 -8.18 -16.40
C GLY A 312 -5.14 -6.98 -15.66
N ALA A 313 -4.93 -5.77 -16.15
CA ALA A 313 -5.44 -4.55 -15.51
C ALA A 313 -6.98 -4.52 -15.36
N ALA A 314 -7.71 -5.30 -16.16
CA ALA A 314 -9.16 -5.43 -16.07
C ALA A 314 -9.64 -6.51 -15.08
N TYR A 315 -8.78 -7.10 -14.26
CA TYR A 315 -9.11 -8.14 -13.28
C TYR A 315 -8.64 -7.74 -11.89
N PHE A 316 -9.29 -8.28 -10.86
CA PHE A 316 -8.86 -8.03 -9.48
C PHE A 316 -7.61 -8.82 -9.13
N GLY A 317 -6.70 -8.16 -8.42
CA GLY A 317 -5.45 -8.73 -7.89
C GLY A 317 -5.44 -8.86 -6.37
N GLU A 318 -6.28 -8.07 -5.68
CA GLU A 318 -6.32 -8.07 -4.22
C GLU A 318 -7.71 -7.85 -3.66
N VAL A 319 -7.96 -8.42 -2.49
CA VAL A 319 -9.06 -8.08 -1.58
C VAL A 319 -8.49 -7.88 -0.18
N ALA A 320 -8.68 -6.68 0.37
CA ALA A 320 -8.15 -6.30 1.67
C ALA A 320 -9.27 -5.96 2.66
N LEU A 321 -9.09 -6.42 3.88
CA LEU A 321 -10.03 -6.28 5.00
C LEU A 321 -9.46 -5.31 6.03
N VAL A 322 -10.03 -4.12 6.10
CA VAL A 322 -9.67 -3.05 7.03
C VAL A 322 -10.90 -2.67 7.84
N PRO A 323 -10.85 -2.68 9.20
CA PRO A 323 -12.01 -2.31 10.00
C PRO A 323 -12.33 -0.82 9.85
N TYR A 324 -13.62 -0.49 9.75
CA TYR A 324 -14.09 0.90 9.74
C TYR A 324 -13.70 1.64 11.03
N ASP A 325 -13.64 0.93 12.18
CA ASP A 325 -13.10 1.47 13.43
C ASP A 325 -11.57 1.29 13.46
N SER A 326 -10.86 2.21 12.83
CA SER A 326 -9.38 2.28 12.81
C SER A 326 -8.90 3.70 13.14
N PRO A 327 -7.64 3.86 13.58
CA PRO A 327 -7.05 5.19 13.83
C PRO A 327 -7.09 6.12 12.62
N ILE A 328 -7.12 5.58 11.40
CA ILE A 328 -7.17 6.35 10.16
C ILE A 328 -8.61 6.72 9.84
N SER A 329 -9.50 5.74 9.74
CA SER A 329 -10.91 5.94 9.42
C SER A 329 -11.63 6.88 10.42
N ASN A 330 -11.30 6.77 11.70
CA ASN A 330 -11.89 7.58 12.76
C ASN A 330 -11.57 9.08 12.65
N GLN A 331 -10.57 9.46 11.87
CA GLN A 331 -10.22 10.85 11.62
C GLN A 331 -11.17 11.52 10.61
N LYS A 332 -11.89 10.73 9.80
CA LYS A 332 -12.81 11.20 8.74
C LYS A 332 -12.11 12.13 7.75
N LEU A 333 -10.84 11.86 7.45
CA LEU A 333 -10.01 12.58 6.51
C LEU A 333 -9.84 11.76 5.24
N LEU A 334 -9.78 12.42 4.10
CA LEU A 334 -9.20 11.91 2.88
C LEU A 334 -7.77 12.44 2.80
N PHE A 335 -6.80 11.54 2.83
CA PHE A 335 -5.39 11.93 2.87
C PHE A 335 -4.84 12.28 1.48
N TYR A 336 -5.51 11.88 0.39
CA TYR A 336 -4.98 11.98 -0.97
C TYR A 336 -3.60 11.29 -1.09
N ASN A 337 -3.42 10.25 -0.31
CA ASN A 337 -2.23 9.41 -0.29
C ASN A 337 -2.68 7.95 -0.09
N THR A 338 -2.34 7.09 -1.04
CA THR A 338 -2.83 5.70 -1.10
C THR A 338 -2.47 4.93 0.17
N LEU A 339 -1.25 5.10 0.71
CA LEU A 339 -0.82 4.42 1.94
C LEU A 339 -1.78 4.64 3.13
N PHE A 340 -2.37 5.84 3.25
CA PHE A 340 -3.34 6.12 4.32
C PHE A 340 -4.76 5.76 3.91
N ASP A 341 -5.16 6.11 2.70
CA ASP A 341 -6.56 5.98 2.26
C ASP A 341 -6.95 4.50 2.09
N GLU A 342 -6.06 3.62 1.61
CA GLU A 342 -6.27 2.17 1.57
C GLU A 342 -6.39 1.58 2.99
N ASN A 343 -5.63 2.09 3.94
CA ASN A 343 -5.67 1.66 5.34
C ASN A 343 -6.79 2.33 6.17
N ALA A 344 -7.62 3.18 5.55
CA ALA A 344 -8.84 3.72 6.14
C ALA A 344 -10.08 2.85 5.91
N ALA A 345 -10.07 1.94 4.94
CA ALA A 345 -11.25 1.17 4.55
C ALA A 345 -10.89 -0.17 3.90
N CYS A 346 -11.81 -1.16 3.96
CA CYS A 346 -11.70 -2.31 3.06
C CYS A 346 -11.52 -1.83 1.64
N HIS A 347 -10.58 -2.43 0.91
CA HIS A 347 -10.28 -2.06 -0.47
C HIS A 347 -10.13 -3.29 -1.36
N ILE A 348 -10.12 -3.06 -2.64
CA ILE A 348 -9.90 -4.05 -3.68
C ILE A 348 -8.90 -3.43 -4.66
N ALA A 349 -7.90 -4.20 -5.09
CA ALA A 349 -7.04 -3.76 -6.18
C ALA A 349 -7.45 -4.41 -7.50
N PHE A 350 -7.36 -3.65 -8.58
CA PHE A 350 -7.30 -4.23 -9.92
C PHE A 350 -5.86 -4.23 -10.42
N GLY A 351 -5.50 -5.27 -11.19
CA GLY A 351 -4.15 -5.47 -11.71
C GLY A 351 -3.42 -6.64 -11.06
N GLU A 352 -2.12 -6.49 -10.82
CA GLU A 352 -1.21 -7.53 -10.32
C GLU A 352 -1.68 -8.11 -8.98
N ALA A 353 -1.60 -9.44 -8.86
CA ALA A 353 -1.89 -10.14 -7.62
C ALA A 353 -0.61 -10.44 -6.83
N TYR A 354 -0.67 -10.26 -5.52
CA TYR A 354 0.36 -10.81 -4.63
C TYR A 354 0.30 -12.34 -4.62
N PRO A 355 1.43 -13.04 -4.37
CA PRO A 355 1.49 -14.51 -4.39
C PRO A 355 0.86 -15.15 -3.14
N CYS A 356 -0.36 -14.72 -2.76
CA CYS A 356 -1.08 -15.13 -1.55
C CYS A 356 -1.74 -16.50 -1.67
N ILE A 357 -0.97 -17.51 -2.05
CA ILE A 357 -1.32 -18.94 -2.05
C ILE A 357 -0.23 -19.78 -1.40
N GLU A 358 -0.55 -21.00 -0.97
CA GLU A 358 0.42 -21.91 -0.37
C GLU A 358 1.61 -22.15 -1.31
N GLY A 359 2.82 -21.77 -0.88
CA GLY A 359 4.06 -21.86 -1.65
C GLY A 359 4.22 -20.79 -2.76
N GLY A 360 3.32 -19.83 -2.85
CA GLY A 360 3.29 -18.84 -3.92
C GLY A 360 4.54 -17.97 -4.03
N ARG A 361 5.21 -17.67 -2.91
CA ARG A 361 6.45 -16.86 -2.88
C ARG A 361 7.62 -17.49 -3.64
N ASP A 362 7.60 -18.81 -3.81
CA ASP A 362 8.63 -19.57 -4.52
C ASP A 362 8.27 -19.85 -5.99
N MET A 363 7.06 -19.50 -6.42
CA MET A 363 6.53 -19.71 -7.77
C MET A 363 6.93 -18.56 -8.71
N ASP A 364 7.09 -18.90 -9.98
CA ASP A 364 7.20 -17.87 -11.02
C ASP A 364 5.81 -17.38 -11.47
N LYS A 365 5.79 -16.32 -12.31
CA LYS A 365 4.53 -15.71 -12.78
C LYS A 365 3.63 -16.69 -13.54
N GLU A 366 4.19 -17.58 -14.35
CA GLU A 366 3.42 -18.55 -15.12
C GLU A 366 2.80 -19.62 -14.19
N GLU A 367 3.51 -20.02 -13.15
CA GLU A 367 3.01 -20.94 -12.13
C GLU A 367 1.86 -20.27 -11.33
N LEU A 368 2.01 -19.02 -10.91
CA LEU A 368 0.97 -18.25 -10.21
C LEU A 368 -0.28 -18.08 -11.08
N LYS A 369 -0.13 -17.75 -12.37
CA LYS A 369 -1.24 -17.69 -13.34
C LYS A 369 -1.93 -19.04 -13.51
N ALA A 370 -1.19 -20.12 -13.58
CA ALA A 370 -1.76 -21.47 -13.67
C ALA A 370 -2.56 -21.86 -12.41
N ARG A 371 -2.26 -21.25 -11.26
CA ARG A 371 -3.01 -21.39 -10.00
C ARG A 371 -4.19 -20.40 -9.89
N GLY A 372 -4.39 -19.57 -10.91
CA GLY A 372 -5.53 -18.66 -11.05
C GLY A 372 -5.32 -17.25 -10.47
N LEU A 373 -4.08 -16.87 -10.17
CA LEU A 373 -3.76 -15.49 -9.79
C LEU A 373 -3.65 -14.60 -11.04
N ASN A 374 -3.90 -13.31 -10.86
CA ASN A 374 -3.82 -12.34 -11.94
C ASN A 374 -2.39 -11.81 -12.08
N ASP A 375 -1.98 -11.53 -13.33
CA ASP A 375 -0.68 -10.92 -13.67
C ASP A 375 -0.93 -9.67 -14.49
N SER A 376 -0.33 -8.56 -14.10
CA SER A 376 -0.44 -7.24 -14.74
C SER A 376 0.84 -6.44 -14.50
N VAL A 377 0.98 -5.34 -15.22
CA VAL A 377 2.05 -4.35 -14.97
C VAL A 377 1.59 -3.23 -14.04
N THR A 378 0.36 -3.26 -13.57
CA THR A 378 -0.24 -2.27 -12.67
C THR A 378 -0.89 -2.94 -11.47
N HIS A 379 -0.98 -2.22 -10.35
CA HIS A 379 -1.74 -2.58 -9.16
C HIS A 379 -2.34 -1.30 -8.62
N VAL A 380 -3.66 -1.23 -8.52
CA VAL A 380 -4.36 0.01 -8.15
C VAL A 380 -5.46 -0.30 -7.14
N ASP A 381 -5.26 0.17 -5.92
CA ASP A 381 -6.20 0.00 -4.81
C ASP A 381 -7.30 1.04 -4.87
N PHE A 382 -8.53 0.62 -4.58
CA PHE A 382 -9.68 1.52 -4.43
C PHE A 382 -10.55 1.07 -3.26
N MET A 383 -11.02 2.02 -2.49
CA MET A 383 -11.74 1.80 -1.25
C MET A 383 -13.20 1.42 -1.52
N VAL A 384 -13.68 0.39 -0.82
CA VAL A 384 -15.07 -0.11 -0.88
C VAL A 384 -15.72 -0.15 0.50
N GLY A 385 -14.93 0.02 1.57
CA GLY A 385 -15.37 -0.03 2.96
C GLY A 385 -16.30 1.11 3.32
N THR A 386 -17.39 0.80 4.02
CA THR A 386 -18.37 1.75 4.59
C THR A 386 -18.72 1.34 6.01
N GLU A 387 -19.36 2.24 6.77
CA GLU A 387 -19.84 1.95 8.13
C GLU A 387 -20.83 0.76 8.17
N ASP A 388 -21.58 0.56 7.10
CA ASP A 388 -22.60 -0.50 6.97
C ASP A 388 -22.12 -1.70 6.13
N LEU A 389 -20.83 -1.75 5.72
CA LEU A 389 -20.31 -2.85 4.93
C LEU A 389 -20.54 -4.19 5.64
N SER A 390 -21.17 -5.12 4.92
CA SER A 390 -21.29 -6.51 5.30
C SER A 390 -20.49 -7.39 4.34
N ILE A 391 -19.72 -8.33 4.90
CA ILE A 391 -19.01 -9.36 4.13
C ILE A 391 -19.37 -10.72 4.72
N ILE A 392 -20.04 -11.57 3.92
CA ILE A 392 -20.34 -12.94 4.27
C ILE A 392 -19.38 -13.85 3.51
N GLY A 393 -18.60 -14.63 4.26
CA GLY A 393 -17.74 -15.66 3.70
C GLY A 393 -18.48 -16.98 3.58
N THR A 394 -18.25 -17.73 2.50
CA THR A 394 -18.67 -19.13 2.38
C THR A 394 -17.43 -20.00 2.45
N THR A 395 -17.40 -20.96 3.35
CA THR A 395 -16.29 -21.92 3.53
C THR A 395 -16.28 -22.98 2.44
N GLN A 396 -15.21 -23.76 2.30
CA GLN A 396 -15.10 -24.83 1.33
C GLN A 396 -16.18 -25.92 1.50
N ASP A 397 -16.70 -26.13 2.73
CA ASP A 397 -17.79 -27.04 3.05
C ASP A 397 -19.19 -26.42 2.88
N GLY A 398 -19.29 -25.19 2.40
CA GLY A 398 -20.54 -24.49 2.07
C GLY A 398 -21.21 -23.78 3.25
N ARG A 399 -20.55 -23.64 4.38
CA ARG A 399 -21.08 -22.92 5.55
C ARG A 399 -20.86 -21.41 5.38
N GLU A 400 -21.90 -20.61 5.63
CA GLU A 400 -21.79 -19.16 5.68
C GLU A 400 -21.25 -18.68 7.03
N VAL A 401 -20.33 -17.73 6.98
CA VAL A 401 -19.70 -17.12 8.16
C VAL A 401 -19.66 -15.61 7.97
N PRO A 402 -20.18 -14.81 8.91
CA PRO A 402 -20.03 -13.35 8.85
C PRO A 402 -18.55 -12.99 9.09
N VAL A 403 -17.91 -12.39 8.08
CA VAL A 403 -16.54 -11.87 8.18
C VAL A 403 -16.56 -10.43 8.64
N PHE A 404 -17.42 -9.59 8.04
CA PHE A 404 -17.67 -8.21 8.45
C PHE A 404 -19.16 -7.98 8.71
N VAL A 405 -19.44 -7.20 9.74
CA VAL A 405 -20.78 -6.70 10.08
C VAL A 405 -20.63 -5.25 10.53
N ASN A 406 -21.41 -4.35 9.91
CA ASN A 406 -21.34 -2.92 10.18
C ASN A 406 -19.88 -2.41 10.08
N GLY A 407 -19.25 -2.69 8.95
CA GLY A 407 -17.90 -2.22 8.62
C GLY A 407 -16.75 -2.79 9.45
N ASN A 408 -17.00 -3.76 10.35
CA ASN A 408 -15.98 -4.26 11.28
C ASN A 408 -15.94 -5.78 11.33
N PHE A 409 -14.79 -6.33 11.73
CA PHE A 409 -14.63 -7.79 11.89
C PHE A 409 -15.68 -8.38 12.84
N ALA A 410 -16.49 -9.31 12.33
CA ALA A 410 -17.49 -10.05 13.11
C ALA A 410 -16.88 -11.22 13.92
N LEU A 411 -15.79 -11.79 13.43
CA LEU A 411 -15.12 -12.98 13.99
C LEU A 411 -14.56 -12.79 15.40
N MET A 412 -14.49 -11.55 15.90
CA MET A 412 -13.92 -11.22 17.22
C MET A 412 -14.97 -11.09 18.33
N LYS A 413 -16.26 -10.96 17.97
CA LYS A 413 -17.35 -10.75 18.97
C LYS A 413 -17.82 -12.02 19.67
N SER A 414 -17.40 -13.21 19.28
CA SER A 414 -17.90 -14.48 19.82
C SER A 414 -17.07 -15.10 20.94
N GLN A 415 -16.09 -14.36 21.49
CA GLN A 415 -15.24 -14.82 22.60
C GLN A 415 -14.89 -13.68 23.58
N LEU A 416 -15.89 -12.91 24.01
CA LEU A 416 -15.84 -12.15 25.26
C LEU A 416 -16.79 -12.75 26.29
#